data_67708139dedec512e774f886898f485f
#
_entry.id   67708139dedec512e774f886898f485f
#
_cell.length_a   1.000
_cell.length_b   1.000
_cell.length_c   1.000
_cell.angle_alpha   90.00
_cell.angle_beta   90.00
_cell.angle_gamma   90.00
#
_symmetry.space_group_name_H-M   'P 1'
#
loop_
_entity.id
_entity.type
_entity.pdbx_description
1 polymer ?
#
loop_
_entity_poly.entity_id
_entity_poly.type
_entity_poly.pdbx_seq_one_letter_code
_entity_poly.pdbx_strand_id
1 'polypeptide(L)'
;PGGYVPALSEVFASTERTHLWVDDCEVLRLHYYWTIRAWRRNFMARRAEVDAMMGERFGRMWEFYLAAVELGFLHGSNMVFQLLLSEKRDDVPVLRDYMFDAERSLAAREGRWWTPASPHPRMTLLPSALFLPEVRS
;
A
#
# COMPACT_ATOMS: atom_id res chain seq x y z
N PRO A 1 -19.79 8.39 4.36
CA PRO A 1 -19.92 8.96 5.69
C PRO A 1 -19.62 7.88 6.74
N GLY A 2 -18.79 8.20 7.74
CA GLY A 2 -18.47 7.26 8.83
C GLY A 2 -17.30 6.31 8.59
N GLY A 3 -16.48 6.51 7.56
CA GLY A 3 -15.23 5.79 7.40
C GLY A 3 -14.23 6.17 8.50
N TYR A 4 -13.58 5.16 9.08
CA TYR A 4 -12.51 5.33 10.06
C TYR A 4 -11.28 4.54 9.60
N VAL A 5 -10.11 5.15 9.73
CA VAL A 5 -8.82 4.50 9.43
C VAL A 5 -8.10 4.31 10.75
N PRO A 6 -8.06 3.07 11.28
CA PRO A 6 -7.46 2.81 12.59
C PRO A 6 -5.93 2.95 12.52
N ALA A 7 -5.33 3.40 13.60
CA ALA A 7 -3.90 3.32 13.80
C ALA A 7 -3.47 1.85 14.01
N LEU A 8 -2.23 1.52 13.66
CA LEU A 8 -1.69 0.17 13.86
C LEU A 8 -1.80 -0.28 15.32
N SER A 9 -1.52 0.63 16.25
CA SER A 9 -1.64 0.38 17.70
C SER A 9 -3.06 0.01 18.13
N GLU A 10 -4.09 0.60 17.53
CA GLU A 10 -5.49 0.28 17.83
C GLU A 10 -5.88 -1.11 17.35
N VAL A 11 -5.35 -1.49 16.17
CA VAL A 11 -5.57 -2.83 15.61
C VAL A 11 -4.90 -3.87 16.49
N PHE A 12 -3.63 -3.66 16.89
CA PHE A 12 -2.92 -4.58 17.78
C PHE A 12 -3.62 -4.70 19.14
N ALA A 13 -3.98 -3.57 19.76
CA ALA A 13 -4.71 -3.59 21.03
C ALA A 13 -6.08 -4.29 20.94
N SER A 14 -6.69 -4.30 19.77
CA SER A 14 -7.93 -5.05 19.53
C SER A 14 -7.65 -6.54 19.35
N THR A 15 -6.60 -6.89 18.61
CA THR A 15 -6.19 -8.28 18.37
C THR A 15 -5.78 -8.96 19.68
N GLU A 16 -5.02 -8.27 20.54
CA GLU A 16 -4.60 -8.80 21.86
C GLU A 16 -5.77 -9.16 22.80
N ARG A 17 -6.95 -8.58 22.55
CA ARG A 17 -8.18 -8.94 23.29
C ARG A 17 -8.93 -10.14 22.73
N THR A 18 -8.45 -10.67 21.61
CA THR A 18 -8.98 -11.88 21.00
C THR A 18 -8.10 -13.08 21.34
N HIS A 19 -8.44 -14.24 20.85
CA HIS A 19 -7.60 -15.45 20.97
C HIS A 19 -6.68 -15.63 19.75
N LEU A 20 -6.58 -14.59 18.88
CA LEU A 20 -5.76 -14.66 17.69
C LEU A 20 -4.31 -14.30 17.99
N TRP A 21 -3.41 -15.04 17.37
CA TRP A 21 -1.98 -14.76 17.35
C TRP A 21 -1.65 -13.83 16.18
N VAL A 22 -0.73 -12.90 16.40
CA VAL A 22 -0.15 -12.09 15.32
C VAL A 22 1.14 -12.79 14.87
N ASP A 23 1.10 -13.43 13.73
CA ASP A 23 2.24 -14.19 13.20
C ASP A 23 3.16 -13.33 12.36
N ASP A 24 2.60 -12.34 11.64
CA ASP A 24 3.38 -11.41 10.82
C ASP A 24 2.68 -10.05 10.73
N CYS A 25 3.50 -9.01 10.58
CA CYS A 25 3.05 -7.65 10.28
C CYS A 25 3.96 -7.03 9.22
N GLU A 26 3.45 -6.86 8.02
CA GLU A 26 4.15 -6.19 6.94
C GLU A 26 3.68 -4.76 6.79
N VAL A 27 4.60 -3.81 6.87
CA VAL A 27 4.33 -2.38 6.65
C VAL A 27 4.74 -2.00 5.24
N LEU A 28 3.74 -1.72 4.41
CA LEU A 28 3.89 -1.46 2.98
C LEU A 28 4.23 0.00 2.63
N ARG A 29 4.72 0.77 3.55
CA ARG A 29 5.27 2.15 3.39
C ARG A 29 4.75 2.89 2.13
N LEU A 30 5.63 3.07 1.13
CA LEU A 30 5.34 3.81 -0.11
C LEU A 30 4.61 3.00 -1.19
N HIS A 31 4.31 1.72 -0.98
CA HIS A 31 3.62 0.90 -1.98
C HIS A 31 2.28 1.53 -2.40
N TYR A 32 1.52 2.04 -1.43
CA TYR A 32 0.21 2.62 -1.72
C TYR A 32 0.31 4.00 -2.40
N TYR A 33 1.37 4.74 -2.16
CA TYR A 33 1.68 5.94 -2.96
C TYR A 33 1.77 5.60 -4.45
N TRP A 34 2.54 4.56 -4.80
CA TRP A 34 2.68 4.13 -6.20
C TRP A 34 1.36 3.64 -6.79
N THR A 35 0.56 2.95 -6.01
CA THR A 35 -0.78 2.48 -6.39
C THR A 35 -1.70 3.66 -6.70
N ILE A 36 -1.84 4.61 -5.79
CA ILE A 36 -2.69 5.79 -5.98
C ILE A 36 -2.21 6.64 -7.16
N ARG A 37 -0.92 6.80 -7.30
CA ARG A 37 -0.33 7.50 -8.46
C ARG A 37 -0.69 6.83 -9.79
N ALA A 38 -0.66 5.50 -9.84
CA ALA A 38 -1.08 4.76 -11.02
C ALA A 38 -2.58 4.95 -11.29
N TRP A 39 -3.41 4.89 -10.27
CA TRP A 39 -4.86 5.15 -10.39
C TRP A 39 -5.13 6.56 -10.88
N ARG A 40 -4.47 7.59 -10.30
CA ARG A 40 -4.62 8.97 -10.76
C ARG A 40 -4.21 9.14 -12.22
N ARG A 41 -3.12 8.55 -12.63
CA ARG A 41 -2.68 8.58 -14.05
C ARG A 41 -3.72 7.94 -14.97
N ASN A 42 -4.25 6.76 -14.61
CA ASN A 42 -5.27 6.06 -15.40
C ASN A 42 -6.59 6.85 -15.45
N PHE A 43 -6.97 7.46 -14.33
CA PHE A 43 -8.14 8.33 -14.27
C PHE A 43 -7.97 9.56 -15.19
N MET A 44 -6.83 10.23 -15.13
CA MET A 44 -6.56 11.42 -15.97
C MET A 44 -6.54 11.07 -17.46
N ALA A 45 -6.03 9.91 -17.82
CA ALA A 45 -6.05 9.45 -19.22
C ALA A 45 -7.48 9.23 -19.77
N ARG A 46 -8.46 9.00 -18.87
CA ARG A 46 -9.86 8.76 -19.24
C ARG A 46 -10.80 9.81 -18.68
N ARG A 47 -10.27 11.00 -18.36
CA ARG A 47 -11.01 12.05 -17.69
C ARG A 47 -12.30 12.45 -18.42
N ALA A 48 -12.23 12.62 -19.73
CA ALA A 48 -13.38 13.01 -20.52
C ALA A 48 -14.53 11.98 -20.47
N GLU A 49 -14.21 10.69 -20.43
CA GLU A 49 -15.22 9.62 -20.29
C GLU A 49 -15.91 9.70 -18.93
N VAL A 50 -15.14 9.95 -17.87
CA VAL A 50 -15.68 10.08 -16.51
C VAL A 50 -16.55 11.33 -16.40
N ASP A 51 -16.10 12.46 -16.97
CA ASP A 51 -16.87 13.70 -16.96
C ASP A 51 -18.19 13.56 -17.73
N ALA A 52 -18.20 12.78 -18.82
CA ALA A 52 -19.43 12.47 -19.54
C ALA A 52 -20.40 11.59 -18.75
N MET A 53 -19.89 10.66 -17.94
CA MET A 53 -20.70 9.73 -17.14
C MET A 53 -21.21 10.36 -15.83
N MET A 54 -20.34 11.08 -15.12
CA MET A 54 -20.54 11.49 -13.73
C MET A 54 -20.62 13.02 -13.56
N GLY A 55 -20.34 13.76 -14.62
CA GLY A 55 -20.25 15.21 -14.62
C GLY A 55 -18.87 15.75 -14.19
N GLU A 56 -18.51 16.92 -14.72
CA GLU A 56 -17.22 17.58 -14.47
C GLU A 56 -16.95 17.85 -12.98
N ARG A 57 -18.01 18.14 -12.20
CA ARG A 57 -17.86 18.37 -10.75
C ARG A 57 -17.30 17.13 -10.05
N PHE A 58 -17.82 15.95 -10.39
CA PHE A 58 -17.30 14.70 -9.86
C PHE A 58 -15.83 14.49 -10.30
N GLY A 59 -15.54 14.69 -11.57
CA GLY A 59 -14.19 14.55 -12.10
C GLY A 59 -13.17 15.42 -11.36
N ARG A 60 -13.47 16.71 -11.12
CA ARG A 60 -12.60 17.61 -10.33
C ARG A 60 -12.43 17.15 -8.88
N MET A 61 -13.54 16.74 -8.24
CA MET A 61 -13.51 16.23 -6.86
C MET A 61 -12.63 14.97 -6.75
N TRP A 62 -12.79 14.04 -7.68
CA TRP A 62 -12.06 12.78 -7.66
C TRP A 62 -10.57 12.96 -7.97
N GLU A 63 -10.23 13.85 -8.90
CA GLU A 63 -8.85 14.24 -9.15
C GLU A 63 -8.17 14.81 -7.91
N PHE A 64 -8.84 15.74 -7.24
CA PHE A 64 -8.36 16.32 -5.99
C PHE A 64 -8.18 15.26 -4.91
N TYR A 65 -9.16 14.37 -4.75
CA TYR A 65 -9.08 13.27 -3.78
C TYR A 65 -7.87 12.38 -4.04
N LEU A 66 -7.67 11.93 -5.27
CA LEU A 66 -6.52 11.07 -5.61
C LEU A 66 -5.19 11.78 -5.40
N ALA A 67 -5.09 13.07 -5.76
CA ALA A 67 -3.89 13.85 -5.52
C ALA A 67 -3.60 14.04 -4.02
N ALA A 68 -4.62 14.35 -3.23
CA ALA A 68 -4.49 14.52 -1.78
C ALA A 68 -4.06 13.21 -1.09
N VAL A 69 -4.65 12.07 -1.48
CA VAL A 69 -4.29 10.76 -0.94
C VAL A 69 -2.86 10.36 -1.37
N GLU A 70 -2.49 10.59 -2.64
CA GLU A 70 -1.12 10.37 -3.13
C GLU A 70 -0.08 11.10 -2.27
N LEU A 71 -0.32 12.39 -2.01
CA LEU A 71 0.57 13.22 -1.18
C LEU A 71 0.54 12.80 0.30
N GLY A 72 -0.61 12.37 0.81
CA GLY A 72 -0.75 11.85 2.17
C GLY A 72 0.10 10.60 2.42
N PHE A 73 0.25 9.72 1.43
CA PHE A 73 1.13 8.56 1.51
C PHE A 73 2.60 8.90 1.25
N LEU A 74 2.89 9.95 0.48
CA LEU A 74 4.27 10.33 0.18
C LEU A 74 4.91 11.15 1.31
N HIS A 75 4.20 12.13 1.85
CA HIS A 75 4.71 13.12 2.78
C HIS A 75 4.03 13.10 4.15
N GLY A 76 2.85 12.47 4.24
CA GLY A 76 2.08 12.38 5.47
C GLY A 76 2.41 11.15 6.31
N SER A 77 1.55 10.88 7.28
CA SER A 77 1.64 9.75 8.20
C SER A 77 0.83 8.52 7.77
N ASN A 78 0.21 8.56 6.58
CA ASN A 78 -0.58 7.44 6.10
C ASN A 78 0.32 6.27 5.73
N MET A 79 -0.08 5.07 6.14
CA MET A 79 0.58 3.83 5.74
C MET A 79 -0.44 2.72 5.55
N VAL A 80 -0.06 1.70 4.80
CA VAL A 80 -0.81 0.44 4.73
C VAL A 80 0.02 -0.65 5.39
N PHE A 81 -0.63 -1.50 6.13
CA PHE A 81 -0.04 -2.69 6.73
C PHE A 81 -0.93 -3.91 6.51
N GLN A 82 -0.33 -5.07 6.48
CA GLN A 82 -1.00 -6.37 6.41
C GLN A 82 -0.63 -7.16 7.65
N LEU A 83 -1.63 -7.79 8.25
CA LEU A 83 -1.44 -8.67 9.41
C LEU A 83 -1.80 -10.09 8.99
N LEU A 84 -0.93 -11.02 9.35
CA LEU A 84 -1.22 -12.45 9.33
C LEU A 84 -1.62 -12.87 10.73
N LEU A 85 -2.82 -13.41 10.84
CA LEU A 85 -3.40 -13.83 12.11
C LEU A 85 -3.74 -15.32 12.06
N SER A 86 -3.48 -16.04 13.15
CA SER A 86 -3.86 -17.44 13.31
C SER A 86 -4.59 -17.70 14.61
N GLU A 87 -5.31 -18.83 14.69
CA GLU A 87 -5.96 -19.29 15.92
C GLU A 87 -4.99 -20.01 16.86
N LYS A 88 -3.97 -20.65 16.28
CA LYS A 88 -2.98 -21.42 17.04
C LYS A 88 -1.59 -20.93 16.71
N ARG A 89 -0.75 -20.83 17.72
CA ARG A 89 0.63 -20.38 17.62
C ARG A 89 1.48 -21.13 16.57
N ASP A 90 1.17 -22.40 16.33
CA ASP A 90 1.95 -23.28 15.49
C ASP A 90 1.31 -23.49 14.09
N ASP A 91 0.28 -22.70 13.72
CA ASP A 91 -0.38 -22.77 12.41
C ASP A 91 0.49 -22.23 11.27
N VAL A 92 1.46 -21.39 11.59
CA VAL A 92 2.34 -20.73 10.62
C VAL A 92 3.79 -21.13 10.87
N PRO A 93 4.58 -21.44 9.82
CA PRO A 93 6.00 -21.70 9.97
C PRO A 93 6.76 -20.54 10.63
N VAL A 94 7.73 -20.88 11.49
CA VAL A 94 8.50 -19.88 12.28
C VAL A 94 9.32 -18.93 11.39
N LEU A 95 9.84 -19.43 10.26
CA LEU A 95 10.64 -18.64 9.31
C LEU A 95 9.74 -18.13 8.17
N ARG A 96 10.00 -16.91 7.70
CA ARG A 96 9.20 -16.26 6.64
C ARG A 96 9.46 -16.82 5.23
N ASP A 97 10.39 -17.74 5.05
CA ASP A 97 10.77 -18.29 3.75
C ASP A 97 9.58 -18.90 2.99
N TYR A 98 8.64 -19.52 3.72
CA TYR A 98 7.44 -20.11 3.14
C TYR A 98 6.59 -19.08 2.35
N MET A 99 6.58 -17.81 2.76
CA MET A 99 5.83 -16.76 2.06
C MET A 99 6.43 -16.52 0.67
N PHE A 100 7.76 -16.38 0.61
CA PHE A 100 8.47 -16.18 -0.66
C PHE A 100 8.40 -17.41 -1.56
N ASP A 101 8.43 -18.61 -0.99
CA ASP A 101 8.27 -19.86 -1.73
C ASP A 101 6.86 -19.98 -2.31
N ALA A 102 5.84 -19.64 -1.53
CA ALA A 102 4.45 -19.59 -1.98
C ALA A 102 4.26 -18.57 -3.10
N GLU A 103 4.79 -17.35 -2.96
CA GLU A 103 4.74 -16.33 -4.00
C GLU A 103 5.38 -16.80 -5.30
N ARG A 104 6.57 -17.39 -5.23
CA ARG A 104 7.26 -17.95 -6.41
C ARG A 104 6.45 -19.06 -7.07
N SER A 105 5.86 -19.94 -6.25
CA SER A 105 4.99 -21.02 -6.74
C SER A 105 3.73 -20.50 -7.41
N LEU A 106 3.07 -19.51 -6.82
CA LEU A 106 1.89 -18.86 -7.38
C LEU A 106 2.22 -18.15 -8.70
N ALA A 107 3.28 -17.35 -8.73
CA ALA A 107 3.73 -16.66 -9.93
C ALA A 107 4.04 -17.63 -11.08
N ALA A 108 4.64 -18.80 -10.78
CA ALA A 108 4.90 -19.83 -11.78
C ALA A 108 3.63 -20.49 -12.31
N ARG A 109 2.58 -20.63 -11.46
CA ARG A 109 1.28 -21.23 -11.83
C ARG A 109 0.39 -20.27 -12.59
N GLU A 110 0.39 -18.99 -12.22
CA GLU A 110 -0.44 -17.96 -12.86
C GLU A 110 0.00 -17.69 -14.29
N GLY A 111 1.21 -18.08 -14.68
CA GLY A 111 1.78 -17.89 -16.01
C GLY A 111 1.33 -16.57 -16.63
N ARG A 112 2.18 -15.80 -17.18
CA ARG A 112 1.94 -14.63 -18.04
C ARG A 112 0.77 -13.64 -17.82
N TRP A 113 -0.13 -13.83 -16.82
CA TRP A 113 -1.17 -12.85 -16.49
C TRP A 113 -0.60 -11.59 -15.84
N TRP A 114 0.55 -11.72 -15.20
CA TRP A 114 1.29 -10.63 -14.62
C TRP A 114 2.63 -10.46 -15.36
N THR A 115 2.59 -9.90 -16.55
CA THR A 115 3.78 -9.22 -17.07
C THR A 115 3.79 -7.87 -16.39
N PRO A 116 4.87 -7.48 -15.70
CA PRO A 116 5.02 -6.11 -15.25
C PRO A 116 5.03 -5.23 -16.50
N ALA A 117 3.86 -4.73 -16.89
CA ALA A 117 3.68 -3.81 -18.00
C ALA A 117 4.25 -2.42 -17.70
N SER A 118 5.12 -2.32 -16.75
CA SER A 118 6.04 -1.22 -16.51
C SER A 118 7.11 -1.74 -15.57
N PRO A 119 8.39 -1.51 -15.83
CA PRO A 119 9.38 -1.70 -14.81
C PRO A 119 8.93 -0.81 -13.65
N HIS A 120 8.56 -1.41 -12.50
CA HIS A 120 8.68 -0.68 -11.26
C HIS A 120 10.09 -0.10 -11.33
N PRO A 121 10.27 1.22 -11.24
CA PRO A 121 11.60 1.73 -11.16
C PRO A 121 12.23 0.92 -10.02
N ARG A 122 13.25 0.11 -10.35
CA ARG A 122 14.05 -0.52 -9.31
C ARG A 122 14.35 0.62 -8.38
N MET A 123 13.90 0.51 -7.14
CA MET A 123 14.17 1.51 -6.13
C MET A 123 15.69 1.56 -6.01
N THR A 124 16.29 2.35 -6.88
CA THR A 124 17.68 2.78 -6.68
C THR A 124 17.57 3.56 -5.40
N LEU A 125 18.04 2.97 -4.31
CA LEU A 125 18.21 3.67 -3.06
C LEU A 125 18.93 4.96 -3.41
N LEU A 126 18.21 6.08 -3.35
CA LEU A 126 18.85 7.39 -3.42
C LEU A 126 19.92 7.38 -2.33
N PRO A 127 21.17 7.73 -2.63
CA PRO A 127 22.21 7.72 -1.63
C PRO A 127 21.73 8.57 -0.46
N SER A 128 21.93 8.07 0.75
CA SER A 128 21.51 8.63 2.03
C SER A 128 21.98 10.08 2.30
N ALA A 129 22.69 10.67 1.36
CA ALA A 129 23.28 12.03 1.46
C ALA A 129 22.28 13.18 1.32
N LEU A 130 20.99 12.92 1.02
CA LEU A 130 20.02 14.00 0.79
C LEU A 130 19.01 14.23 1.92
N PHE A 131 19.18 13.61 3.09
CA PHE A 131 18.20 13.69 4.19
C PHE A 131 18.80 14.06 5.56
N LEU A 132 19.87 14.84 5.60
CA LEU A 132 20.27 15.47 6.85
C LEU A 132 20.08 17.00 6.69
N PRO A 133 19.09 17.60 7.39
CA PRO A 133 19.14 19.04 7.60
C PRO A 133 20.36 19.32 8.48
N GLU A 134 21.27 20.18 7.99
CA GLU A 134 22.33 20.74 8.81
C GLU A 134 21.69 21.40 10.05
N VAL A 135 21.87 20.80 11.20
CA VAL A 135 21.63 21.45 12.49
C VAL A 135 22.79 22.42 12.67
N ARG A 136 22.56 23.69 12.34
CA ARG A 136 23.48 24.77 12.75
C ARG A 136 23.37 24.96 14.27
N SER A 137 24.46 24.72 14.93
CA SER A 137 24.70 25.14 16.31
C SER A 137 24.61 26.66 16.49
#